data_8e27b8c4d4c62eb9bb2c17cecaa4f89a
#
_entry.id   8e27b8c4d4c62eb9bb2c17cecaa4f89a
#
_cell.length_a   1.000
_cell.length_b   1.000
_cell.length_c   1.000
_cell.angle_alpha   90.00
_cell.angle_beta   90.00
_cell.angle_gamma   90.00
#
_symmetry.space_group_name_H-M   'P 1'
#
loop_
_entity.id
_entity.type
_entity.pdbx_description
1 polymer ?
#
loop_
_entity_poly.entity_id
_entity_poly.type
_entity_poly.pdbx_seq_one_letter_code
_entity_poly.pdbx_strand_id
1 'polypeptide(L)'
;MVATIYLLAILAYVKLTPHKELELVQSGNVAASIHFSSLIISMALPVAACLINKFSLFDVGIWTTFSLLLQLFLFRVTDVIIFGGMPERIERDEIAPTVVLASFKLAGSLILAFAIAG
;
A
#
# COMPACT_ATOMS: atom_id res chain seq x y z
N MET A 1 15.51 -7.43 10.98
CA MET A 1 14.32 -7.07 11.80
C MET A 1 13.39 -6.10 11.07
N VAL A 2 13.91 -5.00 10.53
CA VAL A 2 13.07 -4.05 9.78
C VAL A 2 12.42 -4.71 8.57
N ALA A 3 13.18 -5.52 7.83
CA ALA A 3 12.64 -6.26 6.68
C ALA A 3 11.50 -7.18 7.09
N THR A 4 11.60 -7.81 8.26
CA THR A 4 10.55 -8.69 8.78
C THR A 4 9.28 -7.90 9.07
N ILE A 5 9.39 -6.75 9.72
CA ILE A 5 8.25 -5.87 9.98
C ILE A 5 7.57 -5.44 8.68
N TYR A 6 8.37 -5.05 7.70
CA TYR A 6 7.90 -4.62 6.39
C TYR A 6 7.14 -5.74 5.67
N LEU A 7 7.70 -6.93 5.63
CA LEU A 7 7.06 -8.07 4.97
C LEU A 7 5.76 -8.49 5.68
N LEU A 8 5.75 -8.46 7.01
CA LEU A 8 4.52 -8.76 7.77
C LEU A 8 3.43 -7.74 7.47
N ALA A 9 3.78 -6.47 7.32
CA ALA A 9 2.81 -5.44 6.99
C ALA A 9 2.21 -5.66 5.61
N ILE A 10 3.01 -6.03 4.62
CA ILE A 10 2.53 -6.34 3.27
C ILE A 10 1.60 -7.55 3.30
N LEU A 11 1.97 -8.61 4.02
CA LEU A 11 1.12 -9.79 4.15
C LEU A 11 -0.20 -9.46 4.85
N ALA A 12 -0.17 -8.61 5.86
CA ALA A 12 -1.39 -8.16 6.54
C ALA A 12 -2.30 -7.40 5.58
N TYR A 13 -1.74 -6.51 4.77
CA TYR A 13 -2.51 -5.77 3.77
C TYR A 13 -3.19 -6.71 2.79
N VAL A 14 -2.45 -7.68 2.26
CA VAL A 14 -2.98 -8.64 1.28
C VAL A 14 -4.15 -9.42 1.87
N LYS A 15 -4.05 -9.81 3.14
CA LYS A 15 -5.11 -10.56 3.82
C LYS A 15 -6.32 -9.70 4.15
N LEU A 16 -6.12 -8.40 4.37
CA LEU A 16 -7.21 -7.48 4.76
C LEU A 16 -7.96 -6.90 3.57
N THR A 17 -7.41 -7.02 2.37
CA THR A 17 -8.10 -6.57 1.15
C THR A 17 -9.08 -7.63 0.66
N PRO A 18 -10.24 -7.22 0.08
CA PRO A 18 -11.28 -8.17 -0.30
C PRO A 18 -10.99 -8.99 -1.55
N HIS A 19 -10.01 -8.61 -2.36
CA HIS A 19 -9.65 -9.35 -3.58
C HIS A 19 -8.35 -10.12 -3.36
N LYS A 20 -8.18 -11.19 -4.15
CA LYS A 20 -7.03 -12.09 -4.01
C LYS A 20 -5.85 -11.58 -4.84
N GLU A 21 -5.13 -10.63 -4.31
CA GLU A 21 -4.08 -9.89 -5.01
C GLU A 21 -3.02 -10.81 -5.63
N LEU A 22 -2.47 -11.70 -4.83
CA LEU A 22 -1.39 -12.58 -5.30
C LEU A 22 -1.85 -13.53 -6.39
N GLU A 23 -3.05 -14.08 -6.28
CA GLU A 23 -3.60 -14.96 -7.30
C GLU A 23 -3.82 -14.21 -8.60
N LEU A 24 -4.31 -12.98 -8.54
CA LEU A 24 -4.52 -12.15 -9.73
C LEU A 24 -3.20 -11.82 -10.42
N VAL A 25 -2.16 -11.49 -9.65
CA VAL A 25 -0.82 -11.22 -10.20
C VAL A 25 -0.29 -12.46 -10.91
N GLN A 26 -0.42 -13.64 -10.28
CA GLN A 26 0.06 -14.89 -10.85
C GLN A 26 -0.67 -15.26 -12.13
N SER A 27 -1.94 -14.88 -12.27
CA SER A 27 -2.73 -15.14 -13.46
C SER A 27 -2.49 -14.12 -14.58
N GLY A 28 -1.62 -13.13 -14.38
CA GLY A 28 -1.28 -12.13 -15.39
C GLY A 28 -2.16 -10.89 -15.38
N ASN A 29 -2.89 -10.63 -14.29
CA ASN A 29 -3.74 -9.44 -14.16
C ASN A 29 -2.84 -8.20 -14.01
N VAL A 30 -2.84 -7.33 -15.02
CA VAL A 30 -1.97 -6.14 -15.05
C VAL A 30 -2.41 -5.12 -13.99
N ALA A 31 -3.71 -4.92 -13.83
CA ALA A 31 -4.24 -3.99 -12.82
C ALA A 31 -3.81 -4.41 -11.41
N ALA A 32 -3.93 -5.70 -11.08
CA ALA A 32 -3.49 -6.22 -9.79
C ALA A 32 -1.99 -6.05 -9.60
N SER A 33 -1.20 -6.24 -10.66
CA SER A 33 0.25 -6.05 -10.62
C SER A 33 0.62 -4.60 -10.33
N ILE A 34 -0.06 -3.64 -10.96
CA ILE A 34 0.14 -2.22 -10.72
C ILE A 34 -0.20 -1.88 -9.27
N HIS A 35 -1.34 -2.36 -8.79
CA HIS A 35 -1.77 -2.11 -7.42
C HIS A 35 -0.80 -2.70 -6.40
N PHE A 36 -0.40 -3.96 -6.61
CA PHE A 36 0.53 -4.63 -5.70
C PHE A 36 1.90 -3.96 -5.70
N SER A 37 2.40 -3.56 -6.88
CA SER A 37 3.67 -2.84 -7.00
C SER A 37 3.63 -1.50 -6.27
N SER A 38 2.54 -0.76 -6.41
CA SER A 38 2.36 0.51 -5.71
C SER A 38 2.33 0.31 -4.19
N LEU A 39 1.72 -0.78 -3.73
CA LEU A 39 1.72 -1.12 -2.31
C LEU A 39 3.13 -1.37 -1.79
N ILE A 40 3.92 -2.16 -2.51
CA ILE A 40 5.29 -2.47 -2.12
C ILE A 40 6.11 -1.18 -1.97
N ILE A 41 6.03 -0.29 -2.95
CA ILE A 41 6.75 0.98 -2.91
C ILE A 41 6.20 1.90 -1.82
N SER A 42 4.89 2.00 -1.71
CA SER A 42 4.23 2.88 -0.74
C SER A 42 4.55 2.50 0.70
N MET A 43 4.62 1.22 1.00
CA MET A 43 4.96 0.77 2.35
C MET A 43 6.44 0.96 2.65
N ALA A 44 7.29 0.95 1.63
CA ALA A 44 8.73 1.12 1.81
C ALA A 44 9.12 2.56 2.16
N LEU A 45 8.40 3.56 1.65
CA LEU A 45 8.77 4.96 1.84
C LEU A 45 8.77 5.39 3.32
N PRO A 46 7.73 5.13 4.11
CA PRO A 46 7.76 5.46 5.55
C PRO A 46 8.82 4.68 6.31
N VAL A 47 9.04 3.42 5.96
CA VAL A 47 10.08 2.60 6.59
C VAL A 47 11.45 3.21 6.31
N ALA A 48 11.72 3.62 5.07
CA ALA A 48 12.97 4.27 4.70
C ALA A 48 13.16 5.59 5.49
N ALA A 49 12.11 6.38 5.66
CA ALA A 49 12.16 7.61 6.43
C ALA A 49 12.53 7.33 7.90
N CYS A 50 11.98 6.27 8.48
CA CYS A 50 12.33 5.85 9.85
C CYS A 50 13.81 5.48 9.94
N LEU A 51 14.34 4.76 8.95
CA LEU A 51 15.74 4.35 8.93
C LEU A 51 16.68 5.54 8.78
N ILE A 52 16.33 6.52 7.95
CA ILE A 52 17.14 7.73 7.79
C ILE A 52 17.23 8.49 9.10
N ASN A 53 16.15 8.54 9.87
CA ASN A 53 16.09 9.23 11.14
C ASN A 53 16.56 8.37 12.32
N LYS A 54 17.07 7.17 12.06
CA LYS A 54 17.60 6.25 13.07
C LYS A 54 16.61 5.94 14.19
N PHE A 55 15.35 5.76 13.81
CA PHE A 55 14.31 5.40 14.77
C PHE A 55 14.55 3.98 15.31
N SER A 56 14.11 3.73 16.54
CA SER A 56 14.17 2.40 17.15
C SER A 56 13.25 1.43 16.42
N LEU A 57 13.46 0.11 16.64
CA LEU A 57 12.58 -0.90 16.07
C LEU A 57 11.13 -0.71 16.51
N PHE A 58 10.92 -0.26 17.75
CA PHE A 58 9.57 0.01 18.24
C PHE A 58 8.91 1.13 17.42
N ASP A 59 9.64 2.22 17.16
CA ASP A 59 9.13 3.32 16.36
C ASP A 59 8.87 2.90 14.91
N VAL A 60 9.75 2.11 14.34
CA VAL A 60 9.55 1.55 12.99
C VAL A 60 8.26 0.74 12.95
N GLY A 61 8.01 -0.07 13.96
CA GLY A 61 6.79 -0.86 14.05
C GLY A 61 5.54 0.01 14.11
N ILE A 62 5.56 1.08 14.91
CA ILE A 62 4.44 2.02 15.04
C ILE A 62 4.16 2.70 13.70
N TRP A 63 5.18 3.26 13.06
CA TRP A 63 5.00 3.99 11.81
C TRP A 63 4.63 3.07 10.65
N THR A 64 5.14 1.84 10.63
CA THR A 64 4.76 0.86 9.62
C THR A 64 3.29 0.48 9.78
N THR A 65 2.83 0.29 11.01
CA THR A 65 1.41 0.01 11.28
C THR A 65 0.53 1.18 10.86
N PHE A 66 0.94 2.41 11.16
CA PHE A 66 0.22 3.61 10.73
C PHE A 66 0.15 3.68 9.21
N SER A 67 1.26 3.38 8.53
CA SER A 67 1.31 3.36 7.07
C SER A 67 0.37 2.31 6.48
N LEU A 68 0.30 1.13 7.10
CA LEU A 68 -0.64 0.08 6.69
C LEU A 68 -2.09 0.58 6.78
N LEU A 69 -2.44 1.19 7.89
CA LEU A 69 -3.79 1.73 8.08
C LEU A 69 -4.09 2.84 7.07
N LEU A 70 -3.11 3.71 6.79
CA LEU A 70 -3.26 4.75 5.78
C LEU A 70 -3.51 4.15 4.39
N GLN A 71 -2.78 3.11 4.02
CA GLN A 71 -2.96 2.46 2.72
C GLN A 71 -4.34 1.84 2.59
N LEU A 72 -4.81 1.16 3.64
CA LEU A 72 -6.16 0.60 3.66
C LEU A 72 -7.22 1.70 3.58
N PHE A 73 -7.01 2.79 4.29
CA PHE A 73 -7.92 3.94 4.27
C PHE A 73 -7.99 4.55 2.86
N LEU A 74 -6.85 4.76 2.21
CA LEU A 74 -6.81 5.32 0.86
C LEU A 74 -7.49 4.40 -0.15
N PHE A 75 -7.31 3.09 -0.02
CA PHE A 75 -8.03 2.14 -0.86
C PHE A 75 -9.54 2.29 -0.68
N ARG A 76 -9.99 2.36 0.57
CA ARG A 76 -11.41 2.47 0.89
C ARG A 76 -12.02 3.78 0.40
N VAL A 77 -11.29 4.88 0.57
CA VAL A 77 -11.75 6.20 0.11
C VAL A 77 -11.89 6.20 -1.41
N THR A 78 -10.91 5.68 -2.12
CA THR A 78 -10.95 5.60 -3.58
C THR A 78 -12.10 4.71 -4.03
N ASP A 79 -12.29 3.58 -3.36
CA ASP A 79 -13.36 2.64 -3.69
C ASP A 79 -14.74 3.27 -3.52
N VAL A 80 -14.99 3.92 -2.38
CA VAL A 80 -16.33 4.43 -2.03
C VAL A 80 -16.62 5.76 -2.72
N ILE A 81 -15.64 6.67 -2.74
CA ILE A 81 -15.91 8.08 -3.12
C ILE A 81 -15.65 8.34 -4.60
N ILE A 82 -14.56 7.79 -5.14
CA ILE A 82 -14.11 8.16 -6.49
C ILE A 82 -14.67 7.24 -7.56
N PHE A 83 -14.44 5.93 -7.43
CA PHE A 83 -14.79 4.99 -8.50
C PHE A 83 -15.90 4.01 -8.16
N GLY A 84 -15.99 3.54 -6.90
CA GLY A 84 -16.89 2.46 -6.53
C GLY A 84 -16.48 1.12 -7.14
N GLY A 85 -16.54 0.05 -6.36
CA GLY A 85 -16.25 -1.30 -6.83
C GLY A 85 -14.81 -1.53 -7.24
N MET A 86 -13.84 -0.94 -6.55
CA MET A 86 -12.41 -1.10 -6.88
C MET A 86 -11.95 -2.56 -6.87
N PRO A 87 -12.33 -3.40 -5.88
CA PRO A 87 -11.90 -4.80 -5.93
C PRO A 87 -12.34 -5.50 -7.21
N GLU A 88 -13.57 -5.31 -7.63
CA GLU A 88 -14.10 -5.91 -8.84
C GLU A 88 -13.45 -5.34 -10.09
N ARG A 89 -13.14 -4.04 -10.09
CA ARG A 89 -12.44 -3.39 -11.21
C ARG A 89 -11.03 -3.96 -11.38
N ILE A 90 -10.33 -4.19 -10.28
CA ILE A 90 -8.99 -4.82 -10.32
C ILE A 90 -9.10 -6.24 -10.83
N GLU A 91 -10.08 -7.01 -10.38
CA GLU A 91 -10.30 -8.37 -10.84
C GLU A 91 -10.58 -8.43 -12.33
N ARG A 92 -11.28 -7.43 -12.88
CA ARG A 92 -11.58 -7.33 -14.32
C ARG A 92 -10.43 -6.73 -15.12
N ASP A 93 -9.28 -6.51 -14.51
CA ASP A 93 -8.10 -5.95 -15.16
C ASP A 93 -8.35 -4.54 -15.73
N GLU A 94 -9.11 -3.72 -15.02
CA GLU A 94 -9.32 -2.33 -15.40
C GLU A 94 -8.12 -1.50 -14.96
N ILE A 95 -7.30 -1.09 -15.92
CA ILE A 95 -6.00 -0.47 -15.65
C ILE A 95 -6.14 0.98 -15.22
N ALA A 96 -6.97 1.78 -15.89
CA ALA A 96 -7.05 3.22 -15.65
C ALA A 96 -7.45 3.57 -14.22
N PRO A 97 -8.55 2.99 -13.64
CA PRO A 97 -8.87 3.28 -12.24
C PRO A 97 -7.78 2.82 -11.28
N THR A 98 -7.12 1.71 -11.60
CA THR A 98 -6.06 1.16 -10.74
C THR A 98 -4.83 2.07 -10.72
N VAL A 99 -4.47 2.67 -11.85
CA VAL A 99 -3.36 3.63 -11.91
C VAL A 99 -3.65 4.85 -11.04
N VAL A 100 -4.88 5.35 -11.05
CA VAL A 100 -5.28 6.49 -10.20
C VAL A 100 -5.20 6.10 -8.73
N LEU A 101 -5.69 4.92 -8.35
CA LEU A 101 -5.60 4.42 -6.99
C LEU A 101 -4.13 4.31 -6.55
N ALA A 102 -3.28 3.74 -7.41
CA ALA A 102 -1.86 3.60 -7.14
C ALA A 102 -1.21 4.96 -6.89
N SER A 103 -1.57 5.97 -7.67
CA SER A 103 -1.06 7.33 -7.52
C SER A 103 -1.44 7.93 -6.18
N PHE A 104 -2.68 7.77 -5.73
CA PHE A 104 -3.11 8.25 -4.42
C PHE A 104 -2.33 7.57 -3.30
N LYS A 105 -2.11 6.26 -3.40
CA LYS A 105 -1.35 5.52 -2.40
C LYS A 105 0.10 5.99 -2.34
N LEU A 106 0.73 6.17 -3.48
CA LEU A 106 2.11 6.65 -3.55
C LEU A 106 2.22 8.07 -3.00
N ALA A 107 1.31 8.95 -3.37
CA ALA A 107 1.29 10.33 -2.89
C ALA A 107 1.11 10.39 -1.37
N GLY A 108 0.13 9.66 -0.84
CA GLY A 108 -0.10 9.62 0.60
C GLY A 108 1.10 9.09 1.37
N SER A 109 1.73 8.06 0.85
CA SER A 109 2.92 7.48 1.46
C SER A 109 4.10 8.43 1.43
N LEU A 110 4.29 9.16 0.33
CA LEU A 110 5.36 10.14 0.19
C LEU A 110 5.17 11.29 1.19
N ILE A 111 3.94 11.78 1.34
CA ILE A 111 3.62 12.82 2.33
C ILE A 111 3.92 12.30 3.73
N LEU A 112 3.52 11.08 4.05
CA LEU A 112 3.81 10.48 5.35
C LEU A 112 5.31 10.35 5.59
N ALA A 113 6.07 9.92 4.57
CA ALA A 113 7.52 9.80 4.69
C ALA A 113 8.18 11.14 5.01
N PHE A 114 7.76 12.21 4.35
CA PHE A 114 8.28 13.55 4.65
C PHE A 114 7.86 14.04 6.04
N ALA A 115 6.66 13.71 6.47
CA ALA A 115 6.22 14.04 7.83
C ALA A 115 7.06 13.32 8.89
N ILE A 116 7.44 12.08 8.65
CA ILE A 116 8.31 11.32 9.55
C ILE A 116 9.73 11.92 9.55
N ALA A 117 10.24 12.25 8.37
CA ALA A 117 11.60 12.77 8.21
C ALA A 117 11.74 14.22 8.71
N GLY A 118 10.68 14.99 8.60
CA GLY A 118 10.66 16.38 8.99
C GLY A 118 10.62 16.63 10.45
#